data_76b021b3a9a8100b778ecd70004d48d5
#
_entry.id   76b021b3a9a8100b778ecd70004d48d5
#
_cell.length_a   1.000
_cell.length_b   1.000
_cell.length_c   1.000
_cell.angle_alpha   90.00
_cell.angle_beta   90.00
_cell.angle_gamma   90.00
#
_symmetry.space_group_name_H-M   'P 1'
#
loop_
_entity.id
_entity.type
_entity.pdbx_description
1 polymer ?
#
loop_
_entity_poly.entity_id
_entity_poly.type
_entity_poly.pdbx_seq_one_letter_code
_entity_poly.pdbx_strand_id
1 'polypeptide(L)'
;MSLVSQHIVGSESFFSKTSGIGGKLRKKSEDFNVEEVVAIPGRSHWIWMQESSNGKHQIVKIKAKNWDTHVLVKELSRKLNIGQKSIGFAGTKDKRAITTQHFSVKTSRENLSAINLENIELEFLHSSIKPIRLGNLVGNKFKLKVASSSNNNHINKILSELEGFFPNYF
;
A
#
# COMPACT_ATOMS: atom_id res chain seq x y z
N MET A 1 -17.49 8.43 15.87
CA MET A 1 -17.80 7.07 16.33
C MET A 1 -18.43 7.18 17.70
N SER A 2 -19.55 6.50 17.98
CA SER A 2 -20.13 6.50 19.32
C SER A 2 -19.30 5.61 20.25
N LEU A 3 -19.33 5.86 21.58
CA LEU A 3 -18.66 5.03 22.59
C LEU A 3 -18.95 3.52 22.42
N VAL A 4 -20.16 3.18 21.97
CA VAL A 4 -20.58 1.79 21.70
C VAL A 4 -19.75 1.11 20.61
N SER A 5 -19.33 1.85 19.54
CA SER A 5 -18.54 1.25 18.47
C SER A 5 -17.08 1.00 18.85
N GLN A 6 -16.56 1.62 19.90
CA GLN A 6 -15.20 1.42 20.38
C GLN A 6 -15.03 0.17 21.22
N HIS A 7 -16.01 -0.15 22.08
CA HIS A 7 -15.98 -1.42 22.82
C HIS A 7 -15.97 -2.64 21.89
N ILE A 8 -16.62 -2.53 20.71
CA ILE A 8 -16.63 -3.60 19.70
C ILE A 8 -15.24 -3.85 19.10
N VAL A 9 -14.40 -2.82 18.99
CA VAL A 9 -13.05 -2.92 18.42
C VAL A 9 -11.94 -2.95 19.48
N GLY A 10 -12.29 -3.04 20.76
CA GLY A 10 -11.33 -3.18 21.87
C GLY A 10 -10.59 -1.90 22.25
N SER A 11 -11.03 -0.72 21.78
CA SER A 11 -10.42 0.56 22.15
C SER A 11 -11.11 1.12 23.40
N GLU A 12 -10.39 1.24 24.50
CA GLU A 12 -10.95 1.69 25.81
C GLU A 12 -10.91 3.22 25.98
N SER A 13 -10.05 3.92 25.24
CA SER A 13 -9.90 5.37 25.36
C SER A 13 -9.50 6.03 24.04
N PHE A 14 -9.82 7.32 23.90
CA PHE A 14 -9.30 8.16 22.82
C PHE A 14 -8.04 8.88 23.28
N PHE A 15 -7.07 9.04 22.37
CA PHE A 15 -5.90 9.88 22.63
C PHE A 15 -6.29 11.37 22.69
N SER A 16 -7.17 11.82 21.78
CA SER A 16 -7.70 13.18 21.81
C SER A 16 -8.95 13.28 22.69
N LYS A 17 -9.10 14.42 23.37
CA LYS A 17 -10.30 14.76 24.17
C LYS A 17 -11.41 15.41 23.34
N THR A 18 -11.14 15.75 22.08
CA THR A 18 -12.11 16.32 21.17
C THR A 18 -13.03 15.26 20.58
N SER A 19 -14.24 15.64 20.23
CA SER A 19 -15.13 14.78 19.45
C SER A 19 -14.53 14.53 18.05
N GLY A 20 -14.82 13.38 17.44
CA GLY A 20 -14.34 13.05 16.11
C GLY A 20 -14.90 14.00 15.04
N ILE A 21 -14.19 14.09 13.90
CA ILE A 21 -14.58 14.95 12.77
C ILE A 21 -15.81 14.44 12.01
N GLY A 22 -16.29 13.25 12.32
CA GLY A 22 -17.35 12.61 11.54
C GLY A 22 -16.89 12.28 10.12
N GLY A 23 -17.85 12.10 9.23
CA GLY A 23 -17.60 11.88 7.82
C GLY A 23 -17.60 10.41 7.40
N LYS A 24 -17.43 10.18 6.10
CA LYS A 24 -17.43 8.86 5.48
C LYS A 24 -16.11 8.63 4.75
N LEU A 25 -15.44 7.55 5.08
CA LEU A 25 -14.25 7.04 4.39
C LEU A 25 -14.65 6.09 3.24
N ARG A 26 -13.80 6.01 2.22
CA ARG A 26 -13.92 5.00 1.14
C ARG A 26 -15.29 4.99 0.45
N LYS A 27 -15.87 6.15 0.16
CA LYS A 27 -17.06 6.23 -0.70
C LYS A 27 -16.77 5.64 -2.08
N LYS A 28 -15.57 5.97 -2.60
CA LYS A 28 -15.00 5.42 -3.83
C LYS A 28 -13.60 4.90 -3.53
N SER A 29 -13.05 4.06 -4.39
CA SER A 29 -11.69 3.54 -4.24
C SER A 29 -10.64 4.65 -4.30
N GLU A 30 -10.90 5.70 -5.09
CA GLU A 30 -10.07 6.89 -5.24
C GLU A 30 -9.94 7.71 -3.95
N ASP A 31 -10.87 7.53 -3.02
CA ASP A 31 -10.84 8.22 -1.72
C ASP A 31 -9.83 7.61 -0.75
N PHE A 32 -9.24 6.45 -1.10
CA PHE A 32 -8.29 5.71 -0.27
C PHE A 32 -7.10 5.27 -1.12
N ASN A 33 -6.02 6.04 -1.06
CA ASN A 33 -4.78 5.73 -1.77
C ASN A 33 -3.72 5.27 -0.78
N VAL A 34 -3.04 4.17 -1.11
CA VAL A 34 -1.95 3.60 -0.31
C VAL A 34 -0.75 3.40 -1.21
N GLU A 35 0.35 4.00 -0.86
CA GLU A 35 1.63 3.84 -1.55
C GLU A 35 2.66 3.22 -0.61
N GLU A 36 3.31 2.17 -1.06
CA GLU A 36 4.34 1.47 -0.32
C GLU A 36 5.64 2.30 -0.29
N VAL A 37 6.15 2.55 0.91
CA VAL A 37 7.42 3.23 1.13
C VAL A 37 8.51 2.19 1.33
N VAL A 38 9.38 2.05 0.36
CA VAL A 38 10.44 1.01 0.35
C VAL A 38 11.79 1.54 0.81
N ALA A 39 12.00 2.87 0.82
CA ALA A 39 13.24 3.50 1.26
C ALA A 39 12.97 4.82 1.97
N ILE A 40 13.82 5.11 2.96
CA ILE A 40 13.98 6.45 3.54
C ILE A 40 15.40 6.88 3.21
N PRO A 41 15.64 8.09 2.69
CA PRO A 41 16.98 8.58 2.39
C PRO A 41 17.94 8.38 3.58
N GLY A 42 19.06 7.69 3.33
CA GLY A 42 20.09 7.40 4.33
C GLY A 42 19.77 6.28 5.33
N ARG A 43 18.63 5.59 5.27
CA ARG A 43 18.24 4.61 6.30
C ARG A 43 17.92 3.20 5.84
N SER A 44 17.57 2.96 4.59
CA SER A 44 17.20 1.61 4.15
C SER A 44 17.74 1.30 2.76
N HIS A 45 18.47 0.20 2.65
CA HIS A 45 18.93 -0.35 1.38
C HIS A 45 18.59 -1.83 1.34
N TRP A 46 17.45 -2.16 0.70
CA TRP A 46 17.13 -3.55 0.40
C TRP A 46 17.99 -4.03 -0.77
N ILE A 47 18.52 -5.25 -0.70
CA ILE A 47 19.37 -5.81 -1.78
C ILE A 47 18.62 -5.84 -3.12
N TRP A 48 17.30 -6.05 -3.09
CA TRP A 48 16.48 -6.06 -4.30
C TRP A 48 16.36 -4.68 -4.98
N MET A 49 16.71 -3.59 -4.30
CA MET A 49 16.76 -2.23 -4.88
C MET A 49 18.03 -2.01 -5.72
N GLN A 50 19.01 -2.91 -5.65
CA GLN A 50 20.22 -2.82 -6.45
C GLN A 50 19.98 -3.39 -7.84
N GLU A 51 20.23 -2.58 -8.86
CA GLU A 51 20.20 -3.02 -10.25
C GLU A 51 21.31 -4.02 -10.54
N SER A 52 21.00 -5.05 -11.33
CA SER A 52 21.96 -6.05 -11.75
C SER A 52 21.62 -6.53 -13.15
N SER A 53 22.59 -6.45 -14.07
CA SER A 53 22.47 -6.99 -15.42
C SER A 53 22.18 -8.50 -15.47
N ASN A 54 22.64 -9.24 -14.45
CA ASN A 54 22.43 -10.67 -14.30
C ASN A 54 21.22 -11.00 -13.38
N GLY A 55 20.40 -10.00 -13.05
CA GLY A 55 19.26 -10.16 -12.18
C GLY A 55 18.15 -11.01 -12.80
N LYS A 56 17.74 -12.07 -12.09
CA LYS A 56 16.67 -12.98 -12.53
C LYS A 56 15.28 -12.51 -12.10
N HIS A 57 15.20 -11.48 -11.25
CA HIS A 57 13.97 -10.90 -10.74
C HIS A 57 13.77 -9.52 -11.34
N GLN A 58 12.70 -9.35 -12.11
CA GLN A 58 12.29 -8.05 -12.61
C GLN A 58 11.55 -7.31 -11.51
N ILE A 59 12.06 -6.17 -11.10
CA ILE A 59 11.42 -5.31 -10.11
C ILE A 59 10.45 -4.39 -10.84
N VAL A 60 9.20 -4.45 -10.44
CA VAL A 60 8.12 -3.66 -11.02
C VAL A 60 7.37 -2.92 -9.93
N LYS A 61 6.92 -1.72 -10.26
CA LYS A 61 5.96 -0.96 -9.48
C LYS A 61 4.58 -1.13 -10.12
N ILE A 62 3.61 -1.57 -9.35
CA ILE A 62 2.25 -1.79 -9.82
C ILE A 62 1.30 -0.86 -9.07
N LYS A 63 0.57 -0.04 -9.82
CA LYS A 63 -0.57 0.70 -9.32
C LYS A 63 -1.83 -0.05 -9.72
N ALA A 64 -2.63 -0.38 -8.72
CA ALA A 64 -3.81 -1.22 -8.86
C ALA A 64 -5.03 -0.57 -8.22
N LYS A 65 -6.18 -0.62 -8.88
CA LYS A 65 -7.45 -0.13 -8.34
C LYS A 65 -8.38 -1.32 -8.10
N ASN A 66 -8.84 -1.45 -6.85
CA ASN A 66 -9.76 -2.53 -6.43
C ASN A 66 -9.18 -3.95 -6.52
N TRP A 67 -7.88 -4.10 -6.38
CA TRP A 67 -7.21 -5.38 -6.37
C TRP A 67 -6.77 -5.79 -4.97
N ASP A 68 -7.02 -7.04 -4.61
CA ASP A 68 -6.35 -7.71 -3.49
C ASP A 68 -4.97 -8.20 -3.94
N THR A 69 -3.96 -8.10 -3.07
CA THR A 69 -2.58 -8.46 -3.42
C THR A 69 -2.43 -9.92 -3.84
N HIS A 70 -3.09 -10.87 -3.14
CA HIS A 70 -2.99 -12.30 -3.47
C HIS A 70 -3.71 -12.64 -4.77
N VAL A 71 -4.85 -11.98 -5.02
CA VAL A 71 -5.59 -12.14 -6.29
C VAL A 71 -4.75 -11.59 -7.45
N LEU A 72 -4.10 -10.44 -7.27
CA LEU A 72 -3.19 -9.87 -8.27
C LEU A 72 -2.01 -10.81 -8.56
N VAL A 73 -1.36 -11.37 -7.52
CA VAL A 73 -0.27 -12.35 -7.67
C VAL A 73 -0.75 -13.59 -8.44
N LYS A 74 -1.95 -14.09 -8.14
CA LYS A 74 -2.53 -15.23 -8.86
C LYS A 74 -2.75 -14.92 -10.34
N GLU A 75 -3.30 -13.76 -10.67
CA GLU A 75 -3.54 -13.37 -12.06
C GLU A 75 -2.24 -13.10 -12.84
N LEU A 76 -1.25 -12.44 -12.24
CA LEU A 76 0.07 -12.27 -12.82
C LEU A 76 0.74 -13.62 -13.08
N SER A 77 0.70 -14.53 -12.11
CA SER A 77 1.21 -15.90 -12.22
C SER A 77 0.59 -16.64 -13.42
N ARG A 78 -0.72 -16.57 -13.55
CA ARG A 78 -1.48 -17.19 -14.65
C ARG A 78 -1.11 -16.58 -16.01
N LYS A 79 -1.09 -15.25 -16.12
CA LYS A 79 -0.78 -14.54 -17.36
C LYS A 79 0.66 -14.77 -17.83
N LEU A 80 1.61 -14.86 -16.89
CA LEU A 80 3.03 -15.08 -17.18
C LEU A 80 3.38 -16.57 -17.28
N ASN A 81 2.45 -17.48 -17.02
CA ASN A 81 2.68 -18.92 -16.96
C ASN A 81 3.85 -19.30 -16.03
N ILE A 82 3.89 -18.70 -14.82
CA ILE A 82 4.90 -18.95 -13.79
C ILE A 82 4.22 -19.34 -12.47
N GLY A 83 4.94 -20.00 -11.57
CA GLY A 83 4.42 -20.29 -10.23
C GLY A 83 4.26 -19.02 -9.38
N GLN A 84 3.25 -18.94 -8.51
CA GLN A 84 3.05 -17.79 -7.60
C GLN A 84 4.29 -17.52 -6.73
N LYS A 85 5.05 -18.54 -6.35
CA LYS A 85 6.31 -18.43 -5.60
C LYS A 85 7.42 -17.68 -6.37
N SER A 86 7.24 -17.48 -7.68
CA SER A 86 8.15 -16.68 -8.52
C SER A 86 7.86 -15.18 -8.44
N ILE A 87 6.81 -14.78 -7.69
CA ILE A 87 6.39 -13.40 -7.49
C ILE A 87 6.54 -13.06 -6.01
N GLY A 88 7.44 -12.13 -5.70
CA GLY A 88 7.66 -11.62 -4.35
C GLY A 88 7.06 -10.24 -4.16
N PHE A 89 6.60 -9.95 -2.95
CA PHE A 89 6.06 -8.66 -2.53
C PHE A 89 6.36 -8.42 -1.04
N ALA A 90 6.32 -7.16 -0.60
CA ALA A 90 6.73 -6.79 0.75
C ALA A 90 5.60 -6.84 1.80
N GLY A 91 4.35 -6.72 1.36
CA GLY A 91 3.18 -6.77 2.23
C GLY A 91 1.88 -6.78 1.43
N THR A 92 0.77 -7.06 2.08
CA THR A 92 -0.56 -7.03 1.46
C THR A 92 -1.17 -5.63 1.53
N LYS A 93 -2.10 -5.34 0.62
CA LYS A 93 -2.82 -4.06 0.56
C LYS A 93 -4.32 -4.28 0.44
N ASP A 94 -5.07 -3.28 0.90
CA ASP A 94 -6.53 -3.27 0.87
C ASP A 94 -7.11 -3.35 -0.54
N LYS A 95 -8.16 -4.18 -0.70
CA LYS A 95 -8.86 -4.32 -1.97
C LYS A 95 -9.59 -3.03 -2.39
N ARG A 96 -10.33 -2.38 -1.48
CA ARG A 96 -11.12 -1.17 -1.79
C ARG A 96 -10.28 0.10 -1.69
N ALA A 97 -9.29 0.22 -2.59
CA ALA A 97 -8.32 1.31 -2.61
C ALA A 97 -7.70 1.45 -4.00
N ILE A 98 -6.96 2.53 -4.20
CA ILE A 98 -5.87 2.59 -5.18
C ILE A 98 -4.59 2.30 -4.42
N THR A 99 -3.86 1.26 -4.82
CA THR A 99 -2.65 0.82 -4.14
C THR A 99 -1.45 0.89 -5.08
N THR A 100 -0.31 1.31 -4.58
CA THR A 100 0.97 1.28 -5.31
C THR A 100 1.93 0.42 -4.52
N GLN A 101 2.40 -0.68 -5.13
CA GLN A 101 3.26 -1.68 -4.52
C GLN A 101 4.42 -2.07 -5.43
N HIS A 102 5.48 -2.60 -4.80
CA HIS A 102 6.61 -3.17 -5.51
C HIS A 102 6.51 -4.69 -5.52
N PHE A 103 6.77 -5.27 -6.69
CA PHE A 103 6.83 -6.71 -6.87
C PHE A 103 8.15 -7.10 -7.52
N SER A 104 8.67 -8.27 -7.16
CA SER A 104 9.74 -8.93 -7.88
C SER A 104 9.16 -10.12 -8.64
N VAL A 105 9.36 -10.18 -9.94
CA VAL A 105 8.82 -11.23 -10.79
C VAL A 105 9.95 -11.97 -11.49
N LYS A 106 10.04 -13.28 -11.30
CA LYS A 106 11.05 -14.11 -11.98
C LYS A 106 10.57 -14.47 -13.39
N THR A 107 10.79 -13.55 -14.32
CA THR A 107 10.39 -13.66 -15.74
C THR A 107 11.30 -12.77 -16.60
N SER A 108 11.07 -12.75 -17.90
CA SER A 108 11.73 -11.79 -18.79
C SER A 108 11.00 -10.44 -18.82
N ARG A 109 11.69 -9.38 -19.25
CA ARG A 109 11.10 -8.04 -19.39
C ARG A 109 10.03 -8.01 -20.50
N GLU A 110 10.25 -8.75 -21.56
CA GLU A 110 9.33 -8.87 -22.72
C GLU A 110 7.98 -9.45 -22.25
N ASN A 111 8.02 -10.49 -21.43
CA ASN A 111 6.80 -11.10 -20.87
C ASN A 111 6.00 -10.11 -19.97
N LEU A 112 6.72 -9.28 -19.21
CA LEU A 112 6.07 -8.24 -18.40
C LEU A 112 5.39 -7.17 -19.25
N SER A 113 6.01 -6.78 -20.36
CA SER A 113 5.46 -5.77 -21.29
C SER A 113 4.18 -6.24 -21.97
N ALA A 114 3.96 -7.55 -22.07
CA ALA A 114 2.75 -8.15 -22.64
C ALA A 114 1.58 -8.23 -21.62
N ILE A 115 1.81 -7.87 -20.36
CA ILE A 115 0.76 -7.91 -19.33
C ILE A 115 -0.24 -6.78 -19.58
N ASN A 116 -1.50 -7.18 -19.78
CA ASN A 116 -2.63 -6.28 -19.82
C ASN A 116 -3.69 -6.80 -18.84
N LEU A 117 -3.91 -6.07 -17.76
CA LEU A 117 -4.93 -6.33 -16.75
C LEU A 117 -5.72 -5.05 -16.49
N GLU A 118 -7.03 -5.20 -16.40
CA GLU A 118 -7.91 -4.06 -16.16
C GLU A 118 -7.60 -3.40 -14.80
N ASN A 119 -7.57 -2.06 -14.78
CA ASN A 119 -7.27 -1.27 -13.58
C ASN A 119 -5.88 -1.52 -12.96
N ILE A 120 -4.91 -1.91 -13.78
CA ILE A 120 -3.50 -2.12 -13.42
C ILE A 120 -2.63 -1.25 -14.32
N GLU A 121 -1.73 -0.49 -13.70
CA GLU A 121 -0.61 0.19 -14.34
C GLU A 121 0.67 -0.50 -13.85
N LEU A 122 1.48 -1.04 -14.75
CA LEU A 122 2.73 -1.73 -14.44
C LEU A 122 3.91 -0.93 -15.00
N GLU A 123 4.85 -0.58 -14.13
CA GLU A 123 6.09 0.10 -14.47
C GLU A 123 7.27 -0.80 -14.13
N PHE A 124 8.11 -1.12 -15.14
CA PHE A 124 9.37 -1.80 -14.92
C PHE A 124 10.40 -0.81 -14.34
N LEU A 125 11.07 -1.20 -13.27
CA LEU A 125 12.10 -0.37 -12.64
C LEU A 125 13.51 -0.86 -13.01
N HIS A 126 13.87 -2.07 -12.65
CA HIS A 126 15.19 -2.66 -12.90
C HIS A 126 15.15 -4.19 -12.68
N SER A 127 16.26 -4.86 -13.00
CA SER A 127 16.47 -6.27 -12.69
C SER A 127 17.29 -6.42 -11.41
N SER A 128 16.99 -7.43 -10.57
CA SER A 128 17.68 -7.69 -9.31
C SER A 128 18.06 -9.17 -9.15
N ILE A 129 19.16 -9.43 -8.43
CA ILE A 129 19.59 -10.78 -8.05
C ILE A 129 18.66 -11.36 -6.97
N LYS A 130 18.14 -10.54 -6.09
CA LYS A 130 17.29 -10.96 -4.96
C LYS A 130 15.83 -10.56 -5.15
N PRO A 131 14.89 -11.42 -4.74
CA PRO A 131 13.48 -11.09 -4.75
C PRO A 131 13.12 -10.15 -3.59
N ILE A 132 11.99 -9.47 -3.74
CA ILE A 132 11.29 -8.82 -2.62
C ILE A 132 10.69 -9.91 -1.72
N ARG A 133 10.78 -9.72 -0.42
CA ARG A 133 10.20 -10.61 0.60
C ARG A 133 9.29 -9.84 1.54
N LEU A 134 8.39 -10.55 2.21
CA LEU A 134 7.54 -9.96 3.25
C LEU A 134 8.40 -9.21 4.28
N GLY A 135 7.97 -8.00 4.62
CA GLY A 135 8.70 -7.09 5.51
C GLY A 135 9.73 -6.20 4.81
N ASN A 136 10.00 -6.35 3.51
CA ASN A 136 10.94 -5.49 2.77
C ASN A 136 10.33 -4.13 2.40
N LEU A 137 9.63 -3.51 3.31
CA LEU A 137 9.11 -2.14 3.21
C LEU A 137 9.40 -1.38 4.51
N VAL A 138 9.45 -0.07 4.41
CA VAL A 138 9.61 0.84 5.56
C VAL A 138 8.25 1.18 6.17
N GLY A 139 7.24 1.29 5.33
CA GLY A 139 5.89 1.64 5.74
C GLY A 139 4.97 1.90 4.54
N ASN A 140 3.87 2.57 4.81
CA ASN A 140 2.90 2.96 3.79
C ASN A 140 2.56 4.44 3.94
N LYS A 141 2.45 5.11 2.81
CA LYS A 141 1.94 6.48 2.71
C LYS A 141 0.46 6.42 2.33
N PHE A 142 -0.36 7.08 3.14
CA PHE A 142 -1.80 7.14 2.92
C PHE A 142 -2.21 8.52 2.43
N LYS A 143 -3.11 8.55 1.42
CA LYS A 143 -3.86 9.74 1.03
C LYS A 143 -5.34 9.40 1.10
N LEU A 144 -6.02 10.00 2.09
CA LEU A 144 -7.42 9.70 2.41
C LEU A 144 -8.30 10.92 2.11
N LYS A 145 -9.47 10.67 1.51
CA LYS A 145 -10.53 11.67 1.38
C LYS A 145 -11.67 11.29 2.31
N VAL A 146 -11.96 12.20 3.26
CA VAL A 146 -13.10 12.09 4.17
C VAL A 146 -14.22 12.96 3.63
N ALA A 147 -15.35 12.36 3.30
CA ALA A 147 -16.51 13.10 2.80
C ALA A 147 -17.46 13.47 3.95
N SER A 148 -18.03 14.68 3.90
CA SER A 148 -18.98 15.16 4.93
C SER A 148 -18.38 15.20 6.34
N SER A 149 -17.12 15.63 6.45
CA SER A 149 -16.46 15.90 7.72
C SER A 149 -16.93 17.23 8.36
N SER A 150 -16.56 17.43 9.61
CA SER A 150 -16.73 18.70 10.32
C SER A 150 -16.01 19.86 9.62
N ASN A 151 -16.29 21.08 10.04
CA ASN A 151 -15.64 22.28 9.51
C ASN A 151 -14.12 22.28 9.82
N ASN A 152 -13.37 23.10 9.08
CA ASN A 152 -11.92 23.17 9.19
C ASN A 152 -11.43 23.58 10.60
N ASN A 153 -12.19 24.45 11.31
CA ASN A 153 -11.79 24.89 12.65
C ASN A 153 -11.77 23.73 13.64
N HIS A 154 -12.74 22.81 13.56
CA HIS A 154 -12.76 21.62 14.39
C HIS A 154 -11.64 20.66 14.05
N ILE A 155 -11.34 20.48 12.75
CA ILE A 155 -10.21 19.67 12.29
C ILE A 155 -8.88 20.22 12.81
N ASN A 156 -8.67 21.56 12.67
CA ASN A 156 -7.46 22.20 13.15
C ASN A 156 -7.27 22.10 14.66
N LYS A 157 -8.38 22.16 15.44
CA LYS A 157 -8.34 21.95 16.88
C LYS A 157 -7.83 20.55 17.23
N ILE A 158 -8.32 19.50 16.55
CA ILE A 158 -7.86 18.12 16.75
C ILE A 158 -6.38 17.99 16.37
N LEU A 159 -5.97 18.52 15.22
CA LEU A 159 -4.57 18.47 14.78
C LEU A 159 -3.64 19.16 15.76
N SER A 160 -4.04 20.31 16.31
CA SER A 160 -3.30 21.02 17.34
C SER A 160 -3.17 20.22 18.64
N GLU A 161 -4.26 19.56 19.08
CA GLU A 161 -4.25 18.72 20.26
C GLU A 161 -3.34 17.49 20.11
N LEU A 162 -3.27 16.92 18.90
CA LEU A 162 -2.45 15.76 18.59
C LEU A 162 -0.99 16.11 18.26
N GLU A 163 -0.65 17.39 18.17
CA GLU A 163 0.72 17.90 17.82
C GLU A 163 1.28 17.23 16.54
N GLY A 164 0.40 16.85 15.60
CA GLY A 164 0.77 16.13 14.38
C GLY A 164 1.09 14.64 14.58
N PHE A 165 0.90 14.10 15.76
CA PHE A 165 1.12 12.70 16.09
C PHE A 165 -0.19 11.91 16.12
N PHE A 166 -0.22 10.79 15.39
CA PHE A 166 -1.36 9.86 15.39
C PHE A 166 -0.90 8.51 15.92
N PRO A 167 -1.31 8.12 17.14
CA PRO A 167 -0.98 6.79 17.66
C PRO A 167 -1.60 5.72 16.78
N ASN A 168 -0.82 4.71 16.47
CA ASN A 168 -1.27 3.54 15.74
C ASN A 168 -1.63 2.44 16.75
N TYR A 169 -2.87 1.97 16.72
CA TYR A 169 -3.31 0.86 17.54
C TYR A 169 -3.19 -0.43 16.73
N PHE A 170 -2.47 -1.39 17.25
CA PHE A 170 -2.36 -2.74 16.75
C PHE A 170 -3.16 -3.70 17.61
#